data_ba9496936d600252c53234cef1e37fdd
#
_entry.id   ba9496936d600252c53234cef1e37fdd
#
_cell.length_a   1.000
_cell.length_b   1.000
_cell.length_c   1.000
_cell.angle_alpha   90.00
_cell.angle_beta   90.00
_cell.angle_gamma   90.00
#
_symmetry.space_group_name_H-M   'P 1'
#
loop_
_entity.id
_entity.type
_entity.pdbx_description
1 polymer ?
#
loop_
_entity_poly.entity_id
_entity_poly.type
_entity_poly.pdbx_seq_one_letter_code
_entity_poly.pdbx_strand_id
1 'polypeptide(L)'
;MAKVYINEKNKKGHINPELYGNFSEHLGRCIYEGLYVGEDSEIPNTKGMRNDVVAALKEMKLPVLRWPGGCFADEYHWKDGIGPKENRKKMINTHWGGVTEDNSFGTHEFFELCEQIGCKTYINGNVGSGTVQEMSEWVEYMTFDGVSPMADLRRKNGREKAWKVDYFGVGNENWGCGGNMTPSYYGNLYRRYQTYVRNYDQKHPIFKVCCGPNAGDTYWTENVLKTCFENAPEWMHGFMDGLSLHYYTCLLYTSPSPRDYAAS
;
A
#
# COMPACT_ATOMS: atom_id res chain seq x y z
N MET A 1 -4.40 18.97 -37.75
CA MET A 1 -3.93 17.59 -37.55
C MET A 1 -2.66 17.66 -36.70
N ALA A 2 -2.62 17.02 -35.55
CA ALA A 2 -1.42 17.00 -34.71
C ALA A 2 -0.36 16.10 -35.35
N LYS A 3 0.92 16.54 -35.31
CA LYS A 3 2.06 15.73 -35.76
C LYS A 3 2.88 15.32 -34.57
N VAL A 4 3.17 14.04 -34.43
CA VAL A 4 4.02 13.47 -33.37
C VAL A 4 5.36 13.07 -34.02
N TYR A 5 6.47 13.56 -33.45
CA TYR A 5 7.83 13.21 -33.87
C TYR A 5 8.48 12.37 -32.78
N ILE A 6 8.84 11.14 -33.09
CA ILE A 6 9.58 10.25 -32.18
C ILE A 6 11.03 10.20 -32.68
N ASN A 7 11.97 10.59 -31.82
CA ASN A 7 13.39 10.54 -32.09
C ASN A 7 14.12 9.74 -31.02
N GLU A 8 14.48 8.50 -31.32
CA GLU A 8 15.16 7.56 -30.40
C GLU A 8 16.55 8.06 -29.96
N LYS A 9 17.19 8.97 -30.73
CA LYS A 9 18.49 9.58 -30.39
C LYS A 9 18.35 10.72 -29.36
N ASN A 10 17.15 11.21 -29.12
CA ASN A 10 16.87 12.30 -28.17
C ASN A 10 16.11 11.78 -26.95
N LYS A 11 16.68 10.79 -26.27
CA LYS A 11 16.11 10.26 -25.02
C LYS A 11 16.20 11.31 -23.92
N LYS A 12 15.07 11.64 -23.32
CA LYS A 12 14.97 12.64 -22.23
C LYS A 12 14.95 12.02 -20.83
N GLY A 13 14.66 10.73 -20.73
CA GLY A 13 14.58 10.04 -19.46
C GLY A 13 14.28 8.56 -19.62
N HIS A 14 14.10 7.91 -18.50
CA HIS A 14 13.67 6.52 -18.38
C HIS A 14 12.32 6.48 -17.69
N ILE A 15 11.37 5.73 -18.23
CA ILE A 15 10.09 5.47 -17.57
C ILE A 15 10.30 4.29 -16.65
N ASN A 16 10.10 4.51 -15.34
CA ASN A 16 10.20 3.45 -14.36
C ASN A 16 9.03 2.47 -14.55
N PRO A 17 9.28 1.15 -14.62
CA PRO A 17 8.22 0.16 -14.76
C PRO A 17 7.12 0.26 -13.71
N GLU A 18 7.43 0.65 -12.49
CA GLU A 18 6.47 0.79 -11.40
C GLU A 18 5.35 1.81 -11.66
N LEU A 19 5.54 2.72 -12.65
CA LEU A 19 4.48 3.61 -13.14
C LEU A 19 3.25 2.82 -13.64
N TYR A 20 3.45 1.59 -14.10
CA TYR A 20 2.40 0.69 -14.58
C TYR A 20 1.89 -0.26 -13.50
N GLY A 21 2.22 0.02 -12.24
CA GLY A 21 1.71 -0.72 -11.09
C GLY A 21 0.20 -0.55 -10.90
N ASN A 22 -0.37 -1.49 -10.18
CA ASN A 22 -1.78 -1.44 -9.81
C ASN A 22 -1.94 -1.23 -8.30
N PHE A 23 -3.14 -0.86 -7.94
CA PHE A 23 -3.57 -0.58 -6.60
C PHE A 23 -4.78 -1.45 -6.26
N SER A 24 -4.75 -2.10 -5.10
CA SER A 24 -5.86 -2.87 -4.58
C SER A 24 -6.28 -2.33 -3.21
N GLU A 25 -7.56 -2.14 -3.03
CA GLU A 25 -8.15 -1.62 -1.82
C GLU A 25 -9.34 -2.48 -1.39
N HIS A 26 -9.59 -2.54 -0.08
CA HIS A 26 -10.83 -3.07 0.46
C HIS A 26 -11.98 -2.13 0.11
N LEU A 27 -12.38 -2.14 -1.15
CA LEU A 27 -13.39 -1.28 -1.76
C LEU A 27 -14.27 -2.12 -2.70
N GLY A 28 -15.56 -2.17 -2.42
CA GLY A 28 -16.49 -2.92 -3.24
C GLY A 28 -16.03 -4.36 -3.46
N ARG A 29 -15.93 -4.78 -4.70
CA ARG A 29 -15.47 -6.11 -5.12
C ARG A 29 -14.02 -6.11 -5.62
N CYS A 30 -13.19 -5.15 -5.24
CA CYS A 30 -11.79 -5.16 -5.68
C CYS A 30 -11.04 -6.38 -5.12
N ILE A 31 -11.14 -6.62 -3.82
CA ILE A 31 -10.46 -7.76 -3.17
C ILE A 31 -11.41 -8.95 -3.08
N TYR A 32 -12.46 -8.87 -2.28
CA TYR A 32 -13.40 -9.97 -2.11
C TYR A 32 -14.25 -10.16 -3.36
N GLU A 33 -14.33 -11.40 -3.84
CA GLU A 33 -14.94 -11.83 -5.11
C GLU A 33 -14.21 -11.32 -6.38
N GLY A 34 -13.37 -10.30 -6.27
CA GLY A 34 -12.53 -9.80 -7.35
C GLY A 34 -11.19 -10.54 -7.43
N LEU A 35 -10.27 -10.24 -6.53
CA LEU A 35 -8.95 -10.90 -6.45
C LEU A 35 -9.02 -12.22 -5.66
N TYR A 36 -9.80 -12.24 -4.58
CA TYR A 36 -9.85 -13.30 -3.59
C TYR A 36 -11.28 -13.84 -3.40
N VAL A 37 -11.42 -15.14 -3.48
CA VAL A 37 -12.71 -15.84 -3.34
C VAL A 37 -12.73 -16.88 -2.20
N GLY A 38 -11.58 -17.09 -1.54
CA GLY A 38 -11.43 -18.17 -0.56
C GLY A 38 -11.08 -19.51 -1.23
N GLU A 39 -10.46 -20.38 -0.44
CA GLU A 39 -9.95 -21.67 -0.96
C GLU A 39 -11.06 -22.65 -1.30
N ASP A 40 -12.18 -22.57 -0.57
CA ASP A 40 -13.34 -23.45 -0.72
C ASP A 40 -14.33 -23.01 -1.83
N SER A 41 -14.00 -21.93 -2.56
CA SER A 41 -14.85 -21.39 -3.62
C SER A 41 -14.91 -22.33 -4.82
N GLU A 42 -16.09 -22.45 -5.45
CA GLU A 42 -16.26 -23.15 -6.74
C GLU A 42 -15.58 -22.41 -7.90
N ILE A 43 -15.27 -21.12 -7.74
CA ILE A 43 -14.51 -20.35 -8.73
C ILE A 43 -13.07 -20.87 -8.73
N PRO A 44 -12.50 -21.21 -9.91
CA PRO A 44 -11.13 -21.70 -10.01
C PRO A 44 -10.15 -20.77 -9.34
N ASN A 45 -9.48 -21.25 -8.30
CA ASN A 45 -8.57 -20.47 -7.49
C ASN A 45 -7.31 -21.26 -7.09
N THR A 46 -6.29 -20.55 -6.69
CA THR A 46 -5.09 -21.10 -6.05
C THR A 46 -4.89 -20.38 -4.71
N LYS A 47 -5.03 -21.12 -3.62
CA LYS A 47 -5.01 -20.56 -2.25
C LYS A 47 -5.98 -19.37 -2.08
N GLY A 48 -7.15 -19.48 -2.66
CA GLY A 48 -8.19 -18.46 -2.62
C GLY A 48 -8.06 -17.33 -3.64
N MET A 49 -6.93 -17.22 -4.35
CA MET A 49 -6.74 -16.20 -5.41
C MET A 49 -7.33 -16.67 -6.72
N ARG A 50 -8.13 -15.85 -7.38
CA ARG A 50 -8.77 -16.18 -8.66
C ARG A 50 -7.73 -16.42 -9.74
N ASN A 51 -7.76 -17.62 -10.35
CA ASN A 51 -6.78 -18.01 -11.36
C ASN A 51 -6.86 -17.14 -12.64
N ASP A 52 -8.05 -16.77 -13.05
CA ASP A 52 -8.28 -15.92 -14.23
C ASP A 52 -7.70 -14.51 -14.04
N VAL A 53 -7.89 -13.92 -12.84
CA VAL A 53 -7.37 -12.58 -12.52
C VAL A 53 -5.86 -12.62 -12.37
N VAL A 54 -5.31 -13.61 -11.68
CA VAL A 54 -3.85 -13.79 -11.55
C VAL A 54 -3.21 -13.95 -12.92
N ALA A 55 -3.83 -14.73 -13.82
CA ALA A 55 -3.34 -14.92 -15.20
C ALA A 55 -3.31 -13.60 -15.98
N ALA A 56 -4.39 -12.81 -15.90
CA ALA A 56 -4.47 -11.50 -16.56
C ALA A 56 -3.39 -10.53 -16.03
N LEU A 57 -3.20 -10.45 -14.70
CA LEU A 57 -2.18 -9.60 -14.10
C LEU A 57 -0.75 -10.03 -14.48
N LYS A 58 -0.50 -11.33 -14.63
CA LYS A 58 0.77 -11.86 -15.18
C LYS A 58 0.98 -11.46 -16.63
N GLU A 59 -0.06 -11.58 -17.47
CA GLU A 59 0.00 -11.20 -18.88
C GLU A 59 0.31 -9.71 -19.04
N MET A 60 -0.28 -8.87 -18.18
CA MET A 60 0.01 -7.44 -18.10
C MET A 60 1.44 -7.14 -17.62
N LYS A 61 2.16 -8.14 -17.09
CA LYS A 61 3.48 -7.98 -16.46
C LYS A 61 3.46 -6.95 -15.34
N LEU A 62 2.45 -7.04 -14.47
CA LEU A 62 2.27 -6.12 -13.35
C LEU A 62 3.57 -5.94 -12.56
N PRO A 63 4.16 -4.72 -12.49
CA PRO A 63 5.45 -4.55 -11.84
C PRO A 63 5.36 -4.42 -10.32
N VAL A 64 4.28 -3.85 -9.81
CA VAL A 64 4.05 -3.64 -8.37
C VAL A 64 2.56 -3.60 -8.06
N LEU A 65 2.18 -4.17 -6.92
CA LEU A 65 0.83 -4.12 -6.37
C LEU A 65 0.84 -3.41 -5.02
N ARG A 66 -0.02 -2.40 -4.84
CA ARG A 66 -0.20 -1.66 -3.58
C ARG A 66 -1.43 -2.16 -2.83
N TRP A 67 -1.30 -2.34 -1.49
CA TRP A 67 -2.33 -2.81 -0.56
C TRP A 67 -2.03 -2.26 0.86
N PRO A 68 -2.96 -2.14 1.84
CA PRO A 68 -4.36 -2.62 1.84
C PRO A 68 -5.36 -1.66 1.21
N GLY A 69 -4.92 -0.51 0.76
CA GLY A 69 -5.79 0.46 0.16
C GLY A 69 -5.25 1.88 0.15
N GLY A 70 -6.14 2.80 -0.16
CA GLY A 70 -6.01 4.24 0.02
C GLY A 70 -6.56 4.64 1.39
N CYS A 71 -7.77 5.20 1.42
CA CYS A 71 -8.42 5.61 2.68
C CYS A 71 -8.58 4.46 3.67
N PHE A 72 -8.84 3.25 3.21
CA PHE A 72 -8.94 2.09 4.08
C PHE A 72 -7.63 1.79 4.83
N ALA A 73 -6.47 2.09 4.25
CA ALA A 73 -5.18 1.82 4.88
C ALA A 73 -5.01 2.56 6.23
N ASP A 74 -5.58 3.75 6.37
CA ASP A 74 -5.47 4.56 7.59
C ASP A 74 -6.51 4.22 8.68
N GLU A 75 -7.36 3.20 8.45
CA GLU A 75 -8.18 2.54 9.47
C GLU A 75 -7.86 1.04 9.62
N TYR A 76 -6.97 0.48 8.80
CA TYR A 76 -6.63 -0.93 8.82
C TYR A 76 -5.65 -1.29 9.93
N HIS A 77 -6.06 -2.22 10.81
CA HIS A 77 -5.23 -2.79 11.86
C HIS A 77 -4.74 -4.18 11.42
N TRP A 78 -3.49 -4.27 10.97
CA TRP A 78 -2.93 -5.45 10.32
C TRP A 78 -3.02 -6.75 11.13
N LYS A 79 -3.02 -6.66 12.47
CA LYS A 79 -3.17 -7.82 13.36
C LYS A 79 -4.55 -8.47 13.23
N ASP A 80 -5.56 -7.72 12.83
CA ASP A 80 -6.90 -8.23 12.60
C ASP A 80 -6.97 -9.12 11.35
N GLY A 81 -6.00 -8.99 10.43
CA GLY A 81 -5.90 -9.74 9.16
C GLY A 81 -4.86 -10.86 9.16
N ILE A 82 -4.43 -11.38 10.32
CA ILE A 82 -3.46 -12.48 10.41
C ILE A 82 -3.97 -13.64 11.29
N GLY A 83 -3.30 -14.78 11.20
CA GLY A 83 -3.70 -16.00 11.93
C GLY A 83 -4.89 -16.71 11.30
N PRO A 84 -5.50 -17.69 12.02
CA PRO A 84 -6.65 -18.44 11.53
C PRO A 84 -7.82 -17.54 11.18
N LYS A 85 -8.41 -17.74 9.99
CA LYS A 85 -9.42 -16.82 9.42
C LYS A 85 -10.67 -16.72 10.30
N GLU A 86 -11.07 -17.80 10.93
CA GLU A 86 -12.22 -17.88 11.83
C GLU A 86 -12.05 -17.01 13.11
N ASN A 87 -10.82 -16.68 13.47
CA ASN A 87 -10.48 -15.87 14.65
C ASN A 87 -10.16 -14.40 14.29
N ARG A 88 -10.17 -14.05 13.01
CA ARG A 88 -9.87 -12.68 12.57
C ARG A 88 -10.99 -11.73 12.99
N LYS A 89 -10.59 -10.58 13.50
CA LYS A 89 -11.54 -9.57 13.96
C LYS A 89 -12.18 -8.89 12.76
N LYS A 90 -13.51 -8.78 12.80
CA LYS A 90 -14.27 -8.03 11.80
C LYS A 90 -14.23 -6.54 12.11
N MET A 91 -14.30 -5.72 11.06
CA MET A 91 -14.39 -4.27 11.19
C MET A 91 -15.42 -3.70 10.21
N ILE A 92 -15.88 -2.49 10.49
CA ILE A 92 -16.71 -1.73 9.53
C ILE A 92 -15.78 -0.93 8.63
N ASN A 93 -15.94 -1.08 7.32
CA ASN A 93 -15.28 -0.24 6.34
C ASN A 93 -16.04 1.08 6.23
N THR A 94 -15.56 2.10 6.93
CA THR A 94 -16.30 3.36 7.06
C THR A 94 -16.22 4.22 5.80
N HIS A 95 -15.15 4.09 5.02
CA HIS A 95 -14.96 4.85 3.79
C HIS A 95 -15.75 4.25 2.61
N TRP A 96 -15.87 2.92 2.55
CA TRP A 96 -16.39 2.26 1.37
C TRP A 96 -17.66 1.45 1.64
N GLY A 97 -18.76 2.16 1.80
CA GLY A 97 -20.12 1.58 1.82
C GLY A 97 -20.59 1.06 3.18
N GLY A 98 -19.83 1.23 4.26
CA GLY A 98 -20.24 0.77 5.60
C GLY A 98 -20.39 -0.74 5.71
N VAL A 99 -19.70 -1.51 4.87
CA VAL A 99 -19.76 -2.96 4.87
C VAL A 99 -18.88 -3.54 5.98
N THR A 100 -19.23 -4.74 6.45
CA THR A 100 -18.38 -5.47 7.39
C THR A 100 -17.28 -6.19 6.64
N GLU A 101 -16.03 -5.82 6.89
CA GLU A 101 -14.84 -6.54 6.45
C GLU A 101 -14.56 -7.69 7.41
N ASP A 102 -14.37 -8.91 6.89
CA ASP A 102 -14.08 -10.09 7.69
C ASP A 102 -12.59 -10.37 7.87
N ASN A 103 -11.75 -9.58 7.20
CA ASN A 103 -10.30 -9.68 7.18
C ASN A 103 -9.76 -11.05 6.73
N SER A 104 -10.54 -11.82 5.96
CA SER A 104 -10.10 -13.09 5.38
C SER A 104 -8.98 -12.93 4.35
N PHE A 105 -8.83 -11.72 3.78
CA PHE A 105 -7.67 -11.32 3.01
C PHE A 105 -6.82 -10.33 3.82
N GLY A 106 -5.64 -10.77 4.23
CA GLY A 106 -4.72 -9.98 5.04
C GLY A 106 -3.28 -10.08 4.53
N THR A 107 -2.31 -9.91 5.44
CA THR A 107 -0.88 -9.87 5.09
C THR A 107 -0.43 -11.11 4.33
N HIS A 108 -0.77 -12.30 4.79
CA HIS A 108 -0.35 -13.55 4.15
C HIS A 108 -0.95 -13.71 2.76
N GLU A 109 -2.21 -13.41 2.62
CA GLU A 109 -2.94 -13.52 1.36
C GLU A 109 -2.42 -12.50 0.34
N PHE A 110 -2.09 -11.28 0.77
CA PHE A 110 -1.49 -10.27 -0.10
C PHE A 110 -0.13 -10.70 -0.65
N PHE A 111 0.76 -11.20 0.22
CA PHE A 111 2.06 -11.68 -0.24
C PHE A 111 1.95 -12.92 -1.13
N GLU A 112 1.03 -13.83 -0.82
CA GLU A 112 0.74 -14.98 -1.68
C GLU A 112 0.29 -14.53 -3.09
N LEU A 113 -0.59 -13.53 -3.16
CA LEU A 113 -1.02 -12.95 -4.44
C LEU A 113 0.16 -12.36 -5.21
N CYS A 114 1.01 -11.57 -4.55
CA CYS A 114 2.19 -10.99 -5.18
C CYS A 114 3.20 -12.05 -5.65
N GLU A 115 3.40 -13.12 -4.86
CA GLU A 115 4.25 -14.25 -5.24
C GLU A 115 3.68 -15.00 -6.45
N GLN A 116 2.37 -15.20 -6.50
CA GLN A 116 1.71 -15.82 -7.66
C GLN A 116 1.83 -14.97 -8.92
N ILE A 117 1.66 -13.65 -8.83
CA ILE A 117 1.78 -12.72 -9.96
C ILE A 117 3.25 -12.59 -10.38
N GLY A 118 4.17 -12.56 -9.42
CA GLY A 118 5.59 -12.28 -9.63
C GLY A 118 5.89 -10.79 -9.64
N CYS A 119 5.13 -9.97 -8.90
CA CYS A 119 5.29 -8.52 -8.83
C CYS A 119 5.94 -8.07 -7.52
N LYS A 120 6.43 -6.83 -7.51
CA LYS A 120 6.89 -6.16 -6.29
C LYS A 120 5.72 -5.83 -5.37
N THR A 121 6.03 -5.63 -4.10
CA THR A 121 5.06 -5.32 -3.05
C THR A 121 5.13 -3.85 -2.66
N TYR A 122 3.96 -3.24 -2.48
CA TYR A 122 3.83 -1.92 -1.88
C TYR A 122 2.80 -1.99 -0.74
N ILE A 123 3.30 -1.95 0.49
CA ILE A 123 2.46 -1.92 1.69
C ILE A 123 2.18 -0.48 2.08
N ASN A 124 0.94 -0.15 2.41
CA ASN A 124 0.58 1.17 2.93
C ASN A 124 0.26 1.08 4.42
N GLY A 125 1.05 1.78 5.23
CA GLY A 125 0.94 1.77 6.69
C GLY A 125 -0.10 2.77 7.20
N ASN A 126 -0.71 2.44 8.34
CA ASN A 126 -1.75 3.23 9.00
C ASN A 126 -1.13 4.34 9.87
N VAL A 127 -1.24 5.59 9.45
CA VAL A 127 -0.84 6.79 10.23
C VAL A 127 -2.07 7.49 10.82
N GLY A 128 -3.26 7.20 10.30
CA GLY A 128 -4.52 7.78 10.73
C GLY A 128 -4.96 7.30 12.12
N SER A 129 -5.41 6.06 12.22
CA SER A 129 -5.89 5.46 13.48
C SER A 129 -4.87 4.54 14.16
N GLY A 130 -3.80 4.14 13.45
CA GLY A 130 -2.77 3.24 13.96
C GLY A 130 -1.77 3.91 14.89
N THR A 131 -0.89 3.09 15.47
CA THR A 131 0.20 3.56 16.33
C THR A 131 1.56 3.29 15.70
N VAL A 132 2.58 4.03 16.14
CA VAL A 132 3.97 3.79 15.73
C VAL A 132 4.42 2.36 16.08
N GLN A 133 4.01 1.86 17.24
CA GLN A 133 4.32 0.49 17.65
C GLN A 133 3.71 -0.53 16.70
N GLU A 134 2.44 -0.36 16.36
CA GLU A 134 1.73 -1.25 15.44
C GLU A 134 2.41 -1.30 14.06
N MET A 135 2.80 -0.15 13.52
CA MET A 135 3.54 -0.09 12.26
C MET A 135 4.92 -0.76 12.35
N SER A 136 5.67 -0.51 13.44
CA SER A 136 6.96 -1.14 13.69
C SER A 136 6.86 -2.66 13.78
N GLU A 137 5.86 -3.15 14.51
CA GLU A 137 5.59 -4.58 14.67
C GLU A 137 5.18 -5.24 13.34
N TRP A 138 4.44 -4.52 12.49
CA TRP A 138 4.09 -5.03 11.17
C TRP A 138 5.29 -5.19 10.26
N VAL A 139 6.18 -4.18 10.23
CA VAL A 139 7.44 -4.25 9.48
C VAL A 139 8.32 -5.40 9.98
N GLU A 140 8.45 -5.58 11.29
CA GLU A 140 9.17 -6.69 11.90
C GLU A 140 8.54 -8.04 11.52
N TYR A 141 7.21 -8.16 11.63
CA TYR A 141 6.46 -9.35 11.25
C TYR A 141 6.73 -9.76 9.80
N MET A 142 6.72 -8.80 8.89
CA MET A 142 6.91 -9.06 7.47
C MET A 142 8.37 -9.37 7.10
N THR A 143 9.33 -8.65 7.68
CA THR A 143 10.68 -8.56 7.09
C THR A 143 11.82 -9.06 7.97
N PHE A 144 11.59 -9.38 9.25
CA PHE A 144 12.65 -9.86 10.12
C PHE A 144 12.72 -11.40 10.16
N ASP A 145 13.89 -11.96 9.81
CA ASP A 145 14.13 -13.41 9.81
C ASP A 145 14.82 -13.95 11.07
N GLY A 146 15.20 -13.06 11.98
CA GLY A 146 15.81 -13.45 13.25
C GLY A 146 14.82 -13.98 14.28
N VAL A 147 15.23 -14.00 15.55
CA VAL A 147 14.39 -14.40 16.69
C VAL A 147 13.77 -13.16 17.30
N SER A 148 12.45 -13.05 17.24
CA SER A 148 11.69 -11.97 17.85
C SER A 148 10.21 -12.33 17.97
N PRO A 149 9.44 -11.65 18.84
CA PRO A 149 8.02 -11.93 19.01
C PRO A 149 7.20 -11.88 17.71
N MET A 150 7.50 -10.92 16.81
CA MET A 150 6.77 -10.78 15.56
C MET A 150 7.21 -11.79 14.51
N ALA A 151 8.50 -12.11 14.43
CA ALA A 151 8.99 -13.17 13.57
C ALA A 151 8.45 -14.54 14.00
N ASP A 152 8.39 -14.80 15.31
CA ASP A 152 7.83 -16.04 15.85
C ASP A 152 6.32 -16.13 15.61
N LEU A 153 5.61 -15.00 15.71
CA LEU A 153 4.18 -14.93 15.37
C LEU A 153 3.94 -15.22 13.88
N ARG A 154 4.80 -14.69 12.97
CA ARG A 154 4.74 -15.01 11.54
C ARG A 154 4.90 -16.52 11.30
N ARG A 155 5.90 -17.14 11.94
CA ARG A 155 6.14 -18.59 11.84
C ARG A 155 4.97 -19.39 12.36
N LYS A 156 4.43 -19.01 13.52
CA LYS A 156 3.22 -19.60 14.08
C LYS A 156 2.03 -19.54 13.14
N ASN A 157 1.95 -18.47 12.36
CA ASN A 157 0.91 -18.26 11.35
C ASN A 157 1.24 -18.93 9.99
N GLY A 158 2.26 -19.80 9.95
CA GLY A 158 2.54 -20.67 8.80
C GLY A 158 3.57 -20.11 7.80
N ARG A 159 4.21 -18.99 8.08
CA ARG A 159 5.27 -18.45 7.21
C ARG A 159 6.64 -18.46 7.90
N GLU A 160 7.47 -19.39 7.48
CA GLU A 160 8.81 -19.55 8.08
C GLU A 160 9.72 -18.36 7.77
N LYS A 161 9.92 -18.05 6.49
CA LYS A 161 10.82 -16.98 6.06
C LYS A 161 10.10 -15.64 5.93
N ALA A 162 10.82 -14.57 6.24
CA ALA A 162 10.38 -13.21 5.97
C ALA A 162 10.07 -13.00 4.48
N TRP A 163 9.18 -12.05 4.24
CA TRP A 163 8.97 -11.54 2.89
C TRP A 163 9.89 -10.37 2.59
N LYS A 164 9.99 -10.04 1.34
CA LYS A 164 10.56 -8.78 0.88
C LYS A 164 9.44 -7.75 0.74
N VAL A 165 9.62 -6.60 1.37
CA VAL A 165 8.77 -5.42 1.14
C VAL A 165 9.58 -4.45 0.29
N ASP A 166 9.12 -4.16 -0.92
CA ASP A 166 9.83 -3.27 -1.83
C ASP A 166 9.53 -1.80 -1.52
N TYR A 167 8.24 -1.46 -1.33
CA TYR A 167 7.77 -0.11 -1.04
C TYR A 167 6.91 -0.10 0.22
N PHE A 168 7.06 0.95 1.01
CA PHE A 168 6.23 1.17 2.19
C PHE A 168 5.76 2.62 2.24
N GLY A 169 4.45 2.81 2.06
CA GLY A 169 3.79 4.09 2.24
C GLY A 169 3.55 4.39 3.72
N VAL A 170 3.99 5.55 4.17
CA VAL A 170 3.76 6.01 5.53
C VAL A 170 2.55 6.94 5.52
N GLY A 171 1.37 6.33 5.60
CA GLY A 171 0.08 7.01 5.49
C GLY A 171 -0.44 7.13 4.05
N ASN A 172 -1.69 7.55 3.92
CA ASN A 172 -2.40 7.79 2.68
C ASN A 172 -3.32 8.99 2.81
N GLU A 173 -3.23 9.94 1.87
CA GLU A 173 -4.13 11.11 1.82
C GLU A 173 -4.38 11.75 3.19
N ASN A 174 -3.32 11.92 3.98
CA ASN A 174 -3.43 12.37 5.36
C ASN A 174 -3.98 13.81 5.47
N TRP A 175 -3.99 14.56 4.37
CA TRP A 175 -4.70 15.83 4.22
C TRP A 175 -6.24 15.66 4.16
N GLY A 176 -6.74 14.46 3.91
CA GLY A 176 -8.16 14.10 3.77
C GLY A 176 -8.53 12.89 4.62
N CYS A 177 -8.90 11.80 3.95
CA CYS A 177 -9.42 10.59 4.61
C CYS A 177 -8.43 9.93 5.58
N GLY A 178 -7.14 10.11 5.38
CA GLY A 178 -6.09 9.58 6.26
C GLY A 178 -5.85 10.40 7.54
N GLY A 179 -6.83 11.22 7.98
CA GLY A 179 -6.75 11.88 9.28
C GLY A 179 -6.99 13.40 9.27
N ASN A 180 -7.29 14.00 8.11
CA ASN A 180 -7.58 15.44 7.96
C ASN A 180 -6.51 16.32 8.62
N MET A 181 -5.25 16.06 8.34
CA MET A 181 -4.09 16.68 8.99
C MET A 181 -3.63 17.93 8.25
N THR A 182 -3.01 18.84 8.99
CA THR A 182 -2.19 19.90 8.37
C THR A 182 -0.88 19.30 7.86
N PRO A 183 -0.24 19.88 6.82
CA PRO A 183 1.01 19.36 6.29
C PRO A 183 2.15 19.32 7.31
N SER A 184 2.22 20.29 8.22
CA SER A 184 3.23 20.32 9.27
C SER A 184 3.00 19.23 10.33
N TYR A 185 1.75 18.96 10.69
CA TYR A 185 1.41 17.89 11.62
C TYR A 185 1.76 16.54 11.02
N TYR A 186 1.33 16.28 9.77
CA TYR A 186 1.69 15.06 9.06
C TYR A 186 3.21 14.93 8.89
N GLY A 187 3.92 15.99 8.52
CA GLY A 187 5.38 15.96 8.38
C GLY A 187 6.08 15.51 9.67
N ASN A 188 5.62 15.97 10.84
CA ASN A 188 6.14 15.51 12.14
C ASN A 188 5.78 14.05 12.43
N LEU A 189 4.56 13.61 12.09
CA LEU A 189 4.18 12.20 12.20
C LEU A 189 5.01 11.33 11.25
N TYR A 190 5.19 11.75 9.99
CA TYR A 190 6.03 11.05 9.03
C TYR A 190 7.42 10.79 9.57
N ARG A 191 8.10 11.84 10.09
CA ARG A 191 9.43 11.73 10.72
C ARG A 191 9.44 10.68 11.82
N ARG A 192 8.42 10.67 12.66
CA ARG A 192 8.29 9.71 13.77
C ARG A 192 8.03 8.31 13.28
N TYR A 193 7.04 8.09 12.42
CA TYR A 193 6.63 6.76 11.96
C TYR A 193 7.71 6.10 11.08
N GLN A 194 8.28 6.82 10.12
CA GLN A 194 9.31 6.28 9.24
C GLN A 194 10.58 5.82 9.99
N THR A 195 10.86 6.41 11.16
CA THR A 195 11.97 5.99 12.00
C THR A 195 11.85 4.54 12.45
N TYR A 196 10.65 4.05 12.59
CA TYR A 196 10.34 2.68 13.02
C TYR A 196 10.02 1.73 11.86
N VAL A 197 9.99 2.21 10.64
CA VAL A 197 10.04 1.37 9.43
C VAL A 197 11.50 0.97 9.22
N ARG A 198 11.92 -0.11 9.86
CA ARG A 198 13.31 -0.56 9.92
C ARG A 198 13.67 -1.41 8.71
N ASN A 199 14.91 -1.24 8.21
CA ASN A 199 15.49 -2.13 7.23
C ASN A 199 16.16 -3.30 7.95
N TYR A 200 15.44 -4.40 8.15
CA TYR A 200 15.98 -5.61 8.75
C TYR A 200 16.84 -6.40 7.75
N ASP A 201 16.51 -6.35 6.46
CA ASP A 201 17.36 -6.87 5.38
C ASP A 201 18.11 -5.71 4.69
N GLN A 202 19.40 -5.61 4.97
CA GLN A 202 20.26 -4.56 4.39
C GLN A 202 20.52 -4.75 2.90
N LYS A 203 20.27 -5.93 2.35
CA LYS A 203 20.42 -6.20 0.90
C LYS A 203 19.21 -5.74 0.11
N HIS A 204 18.07 -5.64 0.78
CA HIS A 204 16.80 -5.25 0.19
C HIS A 204 16.13 -4.19 1.08
N PRO A 205 16.67 -2.97 1.12
CA PRO A 205 16.09 -1.90 1.92
C PRO A 205 14.70 -1.53 1.41
N ILE A 206 13.81 -1.23 2.34
CA ILE A 206 12.46 -0.77 2.06
C ILE A 206 12.50 0.65 1.52
N PHE A 207 11.89 0.89 0.36
CA PHE A 207 11.71 2.23 -0.20
C PHE A 207 10.54 2.91 0.50
N LYS A 208 10.83 3.97 1.26
CA LYS A 208 9.84 4.69 2.08
C LYS A 208 9.19 5.82 1.30
N VAL A 209 7.87 5.77 1.19
CA VAL A 209 7.08 6.76 0.46
C VAL A 209 6.30 7.62 1.44
N CYS A 210 6.55 8.92 1.38
CA CYS A 210 5.81 9.93 2.13
C CYS A 210 4.49 10.26 1.42
N CYS A 211 3.43 10.53 2.18
CA CYS A 211 2.15 10.98 1.62
C CYS A 211 2.32 12.36 0.99
N GLY A 212 2.16 12.42 -0.31
CA GLY A 212 2.23 13.64 -1.11
C GLY A 212 0.86 14.29 -1.33
N PRO A 213 0.79 15.25 -2.25
CA PRO A 213 -0.35 16.14 -2.41
C PRO A 213 -1.52 15.50 -3.14
N ASN A 214 -2.68 16.17 -3.02
CA ASN A 214 -3.81 16.00 -3.92
C ASN A 214 -3.55 16.86 -5.18
N ALA A 215 -3.42 16.21 -6.32
CA ALA A 215 -3.20 16.88 -7.61
C ALA A 215 -2.08 17.94 -7.55
N GLY A 216 -2.39 19.18 -7.88
CA GLY A 216 -1.45 20.29 -7.91
C GLY A 216 -1.28 21.06 -6.59
N ASP A 217 -1.59 20.45 -5.43
CA ASP A 217 -1.44 21.11 -4.13
C ASP A 217 0.04 21.27 -3.74
N THR A 218 0.66 22.31 -4.25
CA THR A 218 2.04 22.67 -3.92
C THR A 218 2.21 23.09 -2.46
N TYR A 219 1.17 23.63 -1.81
CA TYR A 219 1.20 24.03 -0.42
C TYR A 219 1.45 22.82 0.51
N TRP A 220 0.74 21.70 0.27
CA TRP A 220 0.97 20.46 1.00
C TRP A 220 2.42 20.01 0.85
N THR A 221 2.88 19.86 -0.40
CA THR A 221 4.24 19.40 -0.71
C THR A 221 5.31 20.25 -0.04
N GLU A 222 5.23 21.56 -0.22
CA GLU A 222 6.21 22.51 0.34
C GLU A 222 6.29 22.42 1.86
N ASN A 223 5.15 22.40 2.54
CA ASN A 223 5.14 22.42 4.01
C ASN A 223 5.47 21.05 4.62
N VAL A 224 5.13 19.93 3.98
CA VAL A 224 5.61 18.61 4.39
C VAL A 224 7.13 18.54 4.27
N LEU A 225 7.68 18.93 3.12
CA LEU A 225 9.14 18.90 2.90
C LEU A 225 9.89 19.86 3.86
N LYS A 226 9.39 21.07 4.05
CA LYS A 226 9.95 22.00 5.06
C LYS A 226 9.97 21.36 6.44
N THR A 227 8.83 20.79 6.89
CA THR A 227 8.75 20.16 8.21
C THR A 227 9.68 18.97 8.34
N CYS A 228 9.87 18.22 7.28
CA CYS A 228 10.75 17.04 7.29
C CYS A 228 12.23 17.42 7.30
N PHE A 229 12.64 18.43 6.54
CA PHE A 229 14.06 18.71 6.26
C PHE A 229 14.57 20.02 6.84
N GLU A 230 13.70 20.99 7.11
CA GLU A 230 14.13 22.25 7.71
C GLU A 230 14.70 22.01 9.12
N ASN A 231 15.87 22.58 9.38
CA ASN A 231 16.62 22.39 10.64
C ASN A 231 17.01 20.94 10.96
N ALA A 232 16.90 20.03 10.00
CA ALA A 232 17.42 18.68 10.14
C ALA A 232 18.88 18.63 9.67
N PRO A 233 19.83 18.11 10.47
CA PRO A 233 21.21 17.95 10.04
C PRO A 233 21.28 16.95 8.88
N GLU A 234 22.25 17.14 7.98
CA GLU A 234 22.39 16.33 6.74
C GLU A 234 22.40 14.81 6.99
N TRP A 235 22.99 14.37 8.12
CA TRP A 235 23.02 12.95 8.47
C TRP A 235 21.64 12.37 8.81
N MET A 236 20.63 13.20 9.04
CA MET A 236 19.23 12.79 9.21
C MET A 236 18.46 12.78 7.90
N HIS A 237 19.04 13.28 6.80
CA HIS A 237 18.44 13.19 5.49
C HIS A 237 18.48 11.72 5.01
N GLY A 238 17.65 11.33 4.09
CA GLY A 238 17.61 9.94 3.58
C GLY A 238 16.62 9.02 4.30
N PHE A 239 15.71 9.60 5.06
CA PHE A 239 14.59 8.88 5.64
C PHE A 239 13.32 8.90 4.74
N MET A 240 13.40 9.58 3.60
CA MET A 240 12.33 9.65 2.58
C MET A 240 12.93 9.33 1.22
N ASP A 241 12.44 8.25 0.60
CA ASP A 241 12.92 7.80 -0.71
C ASP A 241 11.99 8.29 -1.84
N GLY A 242 10.74 8.56 -1.52
CA GLY A 242 9.74 9.05 -2.47
C GLY A 242 8.61 9.83 -1.82
N LEU A 243 7.93 10.60 -2.66
CA LEU A 243 6.71 11.33 -2.34
C LEU A 243 5.61 10.84 -3.28
N SER A 244 4.46 10.41 -2.75
CA SER A 244 3.34 10.02 -3.59
C SER A 244 2.67 11.25 -4.21
N LEU A 245 2.04 11.06 -5.36
CA LEU A 245 1.17 12.05 -5.98
C LEU A 245 -0.17 11.37 -6.27
N HIS A 246 -1.25 11.94 -5.75
CA HIS A 246 -2.59 11.47 -6.03
C HIS A 246 -3.22 12.39 -7.06
N TYR A 247 -3.41 11.89 -8.26
CA TYR A 247 -3.94 12.66 -9.37
C TYR A 247 -4.98 11.86 -10.13
N TYR A 248 -6.19 12.37 -10.21
CA TYR A 248 -7.29 11.78 -10.95
C TYR A 248 -7.52 12.54 -12.24
N THR A 249 -7.54 11.83 -13.35
CA THR A 249 -7.96 12.36 -14.65
C THR A 249 -9.12 11.54 -15.16
N CYS A 250 -10.10 12.18 -15.78
CA CYS A 250 -11.22 11.48 -16.42
C CYS A 250 -11.92 10.48 -15.47
N LEU A 251 -12.45 10.96 -14.36
CA LEU A 251 -13.12 10.11 -13.34
C LEU A 251 -14.15 9.16 -13.93
N LEU A 252 -14.83 9.53 -15.02
CA LEU A 252 -15.75 8.67 -15.80
C LEU A 252 -15.10 7.39 -16.34
N TYR A 253 -13.77 7.39 -16.57
CA TYR A 253 -13.04 6.26 -17.12
C TYR A 253 -12.20 5.52 -16.05
N THR A 254 -11.87 6.20 -14.96
CA THR A 254 -11.02 5.64 -13.90
C THR A 254 -11.81 5.06 -12.72
N SER A 255 -13.10 5.39 -12.62
CA SER A 255 -14.00 4.87 -11.60
C SER A 255 -15.30 4.40 -12.24
N PRO A 256 -15.34 3.21 -12.85
CA PRO A 256 -16.50 2.73 -13.60
C PRO A 256 -17.66 2.22 -12.71
N SER A 257 -17.63 2.48 -11.41
CA SER A 257 -18.70 2.07 -10.51
C SER A 257 -19.96 2.88 -10.75
N PRO A 258 -21.15 2.26 -10.87
CA PRO A 258 -22.41 2.98 -10.97
C PRO A 258 -22.70 3.93 -9.80
N ARG A 259 -22.02 3.76 -8.67
CA ARG A 259 -22.12 4.66 -7.50
C ARG A 259 -21.42 5.98 -7.71
N ASP A 260 -20.39 6.00 -8.56
CA ASP A 260 -19.64 7.23 -8.85
C ASP A 260 -20.43 8.17 -9.75
N TYR A 261 -21.40 7.63 -10.51
CA TYR A 261 -22.36 8.42 -11.29
C TYR A 261 -23.49 9.06 -10.45
N ALA A 262 -23.72 8.55 -9.24
CA ALA A 262 -24.78 9.05 -8.37
C ALA A 262 -24.31 10.19 -7.44
N ALA A 263 -23.01 10.48 -7.42
CA ALA A 263 -22.39 11.50 -6.58
C ALA A 263 -21.98 12.77 -7.37
N SER A 264 -22.27 12.82 -8.69
CA SER A 264 -22.01 14.00 -9.55
C SER A 264 -23.26 14.79 -9.84
#